data_ed692ce0c7400321a0b9ecf70eba7786
#
_entry.id   ed692ce0c7400321a0b9ecf70eba7786
#
_cell.length_a   1.000
_cell.length_b   1.000
_cell.length_c   1.000
_cell.angle_alpha   90.00
_cell.angle_beta   90.00
_cell.angle_gamma   90.00
#
_symmetry.space_group_name_H-M   'P 1'
#
loop_
_entity.id
_entity.type
_entity.pdbx_description
1 polymer ?
#
loop_
_entity_poly.entity_id
_entity_poly.type
_entity_poly.pdbx_seq_one_letter_code
_entity_poly.pdbx_strand_id
1 'polypeptide(L)'
;MTSNQHKQSALCGAWPSPISAAMVAAGAAPLSQVVLDGADAYWLAGRASESGRNTLLRQRGQDVREMTPAPFNVRTRVHEYGGGALLVADGTVIFSNFADNRLYMAADGADPVALGTGAGSDTATTARYADFVLDHQRQRLIAVREEHAGAGHPVNTVCAVGVDGSETVLVEGGDFYAAPRISPDGRQLAWLSWNHPNMPWQGTELWLAEVDAAGALSGAHLVAGGIDEAVCQPEWSPGGVLHFVSDRGGWWNLYRFDGAALKALCPRDAEFGVPHWAFGGSMYGFRSEQEIICTYIENGVSRLAQLSVASGTLAPIANPYQEIRDLRVAGSVIALLGGAPTIALELARIDLSTGELAVLARSITNLPNAAELSVPESTSYPTSGGRHAHAFYYPPCNAGYEAAPGAKPPLMVISHGGPTGMASNTLKLATQYWTSRGFAVLDVNYGGSSGFGRAYRDALKGQWGVIDVDDCVAGARHLSERGMVDAERLVIRGGSAGGLTTLCALTFHDGFKAGASYYGVSDLKGLDDDSHKFESHYNEYLIAPKAQAASLYQQRSPIH
;
A
#
# COMPACT_ATOMS: atom_id res chain seq x y z
N MET A 1 -27.40 0.72 -32.34
CA MET A 1 -27.51 2.07 -32.96
C MET A 1 -27.24 3.07 -31.83
N THR A 2 -26.01 3.54 -31.70
CA THR A 2 -25.66 4.59 -30.74
C THR A 2 -26.14 5.90 -31.33
N SER A 3 -27.19 6.51 -30.74
CA SER A 3 -27.62 7.86 -31.10
C SER A 3 -26.43 8.80 -30.80
N ASN A 4 -25.91 9.43 -31.84
CA ASN A 4 -24.97 10.54 -31.76
C ASN A 4 -25.75 11.74 -31.14
N GLN A 5 -25.94 11.73 -29.83
CA GLN A 5 -26.46 12.92 -29.13
C GLN A 5 -25.36 13.98 -29.22
N HIS A 6 -25.63 15.08 -29.93
CA HIS A 6 -24.74 16.25 -29.91
C HIS A 6 -24.60 16.74 -28.48
N LYS A 7 -23.34 16.77 -27.98
CA LYS A 7 -23.05 17.34 -26.67
C LYS A 7 -23.39 18.82 -26.65
N GLN A 8 -23.90 19.29 -25.53
CA GLN A 8 -24.19 20.70 -25.32
C GLN A 8 -22.91 21.45 -24.97
N SER A 9 -22.65 22.56 -25.64
CA SER A 9 -21.55 23.43 -25.30
C SER A 9 -21.87 24.21 -24.02
N ALA A 10 -20.99 24.09 -23.00
CA ALA A 10 -21.16 24.74 -21.71
C ALA A 10 -19.82 25.18 -21.11
N LEU A 11 -19.88 26.11 -20.16
CA LEU A 11 -18.69 26.59 -19.44
C LEU A 11 -18.05 25.47 -18.64
N CYS A 12 -16.75 25.24 -18.86
CA CYS A 12 -15.97 24.26 -18.10
C CYS A 12 -15.95 24.60 -16.60
N GLY A 13 -16.20 23.59 -15.78
CA GLY A 13 -16.32 23.72 -14.31
C GLY A 13 -17.76 23.73 -13.81
N ALA A 14 -18.76 23.88 -14.71
CA ALA A 14 -20.17 24.00 -14.34
C ALA A 14 -21.09 22.97 -15.02
N TRP A 15 -20.55 21.93 -15.65
CA TRP A 15 -21.36 20.92 -16.34
C TRP A 15 -22.22 20.14 -15.34
N PRO A 16 -23.51 19.95 -15.61
CA PRO A 16 -24.30 18.97 -14.89
C PRO A 16 -23.66 17.58 -14.97
N SER A 17 -23.68 16.85 -13.87
CA SER A 17 -23.04 15.54 -13.78
C SER A 17 -23.90 14.57 -12.98
N PRO A 18 -24.01 13.29 -13.39
CA PRO A 18 -24.68 12.25 -12.63
C PRO A 18 -23.88 11.81 -11.40
N ILE A 19 -22.58 12.15 -11.33
CA ILE A 19 -21.70 11.81 -10.20
C ILE A 19 -21.95 12.84 -9.09
N SER A 20 -22.77 12.48 -8.11
CA SER A 20 -23.13 13.39 -7.01
C SER A 20 -22.07 13.39 -5.90
N ALA A 21 -22.06 14.46 -5.08
CA ALA A 21 -21.24 14.51 -3.87
C ALA A 21 -21.61 13.38 -2.88
N ALA A 22 -22.89 12.98 -2.83
CA ALA A 22 -23.33 11.84 -2.01
C ALA A 22 -22.71 10.52 -2.47
N MET A 23 -22.58 10.28 -3.79
CA MET A 23 -21.87 9.10 -4.30
C MET A 23 -20.38 9.09 -3.92
N VAL A 24 -19.73 10.26 -3.96
CA VAL A 24 -18.33 10.40 -3.54
C VAL A 24 -18.20 10.20 -2.02
N ALA A 25 -19.10 10.77 -1.24
CA ALA A 25 -19.09 10.67 0.23
C ALA A 25 -19.45 9.27 0.73
N ALA A 26 -20.30 8.53 0.01
CA ALA A 26 -20.56 7.11 0.31
C ALA A 26 -19.28 6.28 0.21
N GLY A 27 -18.34 6.74 -0.60
CA GLY A 27 -17.01 6.16 -0.71
C GLY A 27 -17.00 4.75 -1.30
N ALA A 28 -15.81 4.16 -1.27
CA ALA A 28 -15.60 2.76 -1.58
C ALA A 28 -15.56 1.96 -0.27
N ALA A 29 -16.16 0.77 -0.24
CA ALA A 29 -15.93 -0.18 0.84
C ALA A 29 -14.47 -0.65 0.78
N PRO A 30 -13.64 -0.42 1.80
CA PRO A 30 -12.27 -0.90 1.80
C PRO A 30 -12.22 -2.41 1.65
N LEU A 31 -11.37 -2.91 0.75
CA LEU A 31 -11.03 -4.31 0.59
C LEU A 31 -9.53 -4.47 0.86
N SER A 32 -9.14 -5.46 1.64
CA SER A 32 -7.74 -5.70 2.00
C SER A 32 -7.49 -7.11 2.50
N GLN A 33 -6.22 -7.46 2.68
CA GLN A 33 -5.74 -8.70 3.31
C GLN A 33 -6.38 -9.96 2.71
N VAL A 34 -6.15 -10.16 1.43
CA VAL A 34 -6.61 -11.35 0.71
C VAL A 34 -5.82 -12.57 1.20
N VAL A 35 -6.52 -13.69 1.44
CA VAL A 35 -5.92 -15.00 1.75
C VAL A 35 -6.59 -16.07 0.90
N LEU A 36 -5.82 -17.03 0.41
CA LEU A 36 -6.31 -18.27 -0.20
C LEU A 36 -6.00 -19.43 0.74
N ASP A 37 -7.00 -20.25 1.03
CA ASP A 37 -6.86 -21.50 1.79
C ASP A 37 -7.61 -22.61 1.04
N GLY A 38 -6.87 -23.46 0.37
CA GLY A 38 -7.43 -24.44 -0.56
C GLY A 38 -8.22 -23.77 -1.69
N ALA A 39 -9.50 -24.09 -1.78
CA ALA A 39 -10.43 -23.50 -2.76
C ALA A 39 -11.12 -22.22 -2.27
N ASP A 40 -10.99 -21.91 -0.99
CA ASP A 40 -11.65 -20.76 -0.35
C ASP A 40 -10.84 -19.48 -0.52
N ALA A 41 -11.54 -18.37 -0.69
CA ALA A 41 -10.93 -17.03 -0.67
C ALA A 41 -11.46 -16.25 0.53
N TYR A 42 -10.55 -15.59 1.24
CA TYR A 42 -10.84 -14.75 2.40
C TYR A 42 -10.37 -13.33 2.15
N TRP A 43 -11.09 -12.35 2.68
CA TRP A 43 -10.67 -10.95 2.60
C TRP A 43 -11.29 -10.11 3.72
N LEU A 44 -10.65 -9.01 4.06
CA LEU A 44 -11.24 -8.01 4.93
C LEU A 44 -12.06 -7.01 4.11
N ALA A 45 -13.27 -6.71 4.63
CA ALA A 45 -14.15 -5.68 4.10
C ALA A 45 -14.48 -4.65 5.18
N GLY A 46 -14.28 -3.37 4.88
CA GLY A 46 -14.62 -2.28 5.79
C GLY A 46 -16.12 -1.97 5.75
N ARG A 47 -16.72 -1.79 6.93
CA ARG A 47 -18.13 -1.45 7.15
C ARG A 47 -18.28 0.00 7.55
N ALA A 48 -18.48 0.90 6.59
CA ALA A 48 -18.63 2.34 6.86
C ALA A 48 -19.78 2.65 7.83
N SER A 49 -20.91 1.94 7.72
CA SER A 49 -22.06 2.07 8.63
C SER A 49 -21.81 1.60 10.07
N GLU A 50 -20.68 0.91 10.31
CA GLU A 50 -20.28 0.35 11.60
C GLU A 50 -18.98 1.00 12.09
N SER A 51 -18.85 2.31 11.90
CA SER A 51 -17.67 3.11 12.30
C SER A 51 -16.35 2.61 11.70
N GLY A 52 -16.40 2.04 10.49
CA GLY A 52 -15.22 1.54 9.79
C GLY A 52 -14.72 0.19 10.31
N ARG A 53 -15.55 -0.61 10.96
CA ARG A 53 -15.23 -1.97 11.39
C ARG A 53 -14.77 -2.82 10.19
N ASN A 54 -13.64 -3.51 10.33
CA ASN A 54 -13.18 -4.50 9.37
C ASN A 54 -13.71 -5.88 9.75
N THR A 55 -14.46 -6.49 8.85
CA THR A 55 -14.95 -7.85 9.00
C THR A 55 -14.27 -8.78 8.02
N LEU A 56 -14.03 -10.03 8.44
CA LEU A 56 -13.53 -11.09 7.57
C LEU A 56 -14.68 -11.76 6.85
N LEU A 57 -14.58 -11.80 5.53
CA LEU A 57 -15.48 -12.55 4.65
C LEU A 57 -14.73 -13.75 4.08
N ARG A 58 -15.45 -14.86 3.90
CA ARG A 58 -14.99 -16.05 3.18
C ARG A 58 -15.94 -16.37 2.05
N GLN A 59 -15.38 -16.71 0.89
CA GLN A 59 -16.13 -17.31 -0.21
C GLN A 59 -15.70 -18.76 -0.41
N ARG A 60 -16.69 -19.65 -0.38
CA ARG A 60 -16.58 -21.07 -0.74
C ARG A 60 -17.59 -21.39 -1.83
N GLY A 61 -17.11 -21.67 -3.05
CA GLY A 61 -17.97 -21.78 -4.22
C GLY A 61 -18.75 -20.49 -4.48
N GLN A 62 -20.08 -20.54 -4.40
CA GLN A 62 -20.95 -19.36 -4.55
C GLN A 62 -21.39 -18.75 -3.19
N ASP A 63 -21.05 -19.39 -2.08
CA ASP A 63 -21.45 -18.93 -0.75
C ASP A 63 -20.44 -17.94 -0.20
N VAL A 64 -20.93 -16.76 0.23
CA VAL A 64 -20.13 -15.74 0.90
C VAL A 64 -20.63 -15.60 2.33
N ARG A 65 -19.73 -15.80 3.29
CA ARG A 65 -20.05 -15.78 4.72
C ARG A 65 -19.16 -14.81 5.49
N GLU A 66 -19.75 -14.11 6.45
CA GLU A 66 -19.03 -13.33 7.46
C GLU A 66 -18.49 -14.27 8.55
N MET A 67 -17.16 -14.24 8.76
CA MET A 67 -16.44 -15.08 9.71
C MET A 67 -16.23 -14.39 11.06
N THR A 68 -16.27 -13.06 11.09
CA THR A 68 -16.05 -12.25 12.30
C THR A 68 -17.22 -11.29 12.48
N PRO A 69 -18.35 -11.76 13.05
CA PRO A 69 -19.52 -10.91 13.28
C PRO A 69 -19.21 -9.81 14.30
N ALA A 70 -20.06 -8.78 14.37
CA ALA A 70 -19.96 -7.77 15.43
C ALA A 70 -20.01 -8.43 16.81
N PRO A 71 -19.21 -7.98 17.79
CA PRO A 71 -18.45 -6.72 17.78
C PRO A 71 -17.00 -6.83 17.28
N PHE A 72 -16.56 -7.95 16.75
CA PHE A 72 -15.18 -8.15 16.33
C PHE A 72 -14.77 -7.21 15.19
N ASN A 73 -13.57 -6.65 15.31
CA ASN A 73 -12.95 -5.78 14.32
C ASN A 73 -11.53 -6.30 14.02
N VAL A 74 -11.35 -6.95 12.88
CA VAL A 74 -10.07 -7.54 12.46
C VAL A 74 -9.11 -6.43 12.05
N ARG A 75 -8.33 -5.95 13.02
CA ARG A 75 -7.40 -4.84 12.84
C ARG A 75 -6.38 -4.83 13.97
N THR A 76 -5.19 -4.38 13.65
CA THR A 76 -4.13 -4.08 14.63
C THR A 76 -3.58 -2.67 14.39
N ARG A 77 -2.82 -2.14 15.36
CA ARG A 77 -2.09 -0.87 15.26
C ARG A 77 -0.61 -1.07 15.56
N VAL A 78 -0.07 -2.25 15.30
CA VAL A 78 1.38 -2.44 15.32
C VAL A 78 2.00 -1.49 14.30
N HIS A 79 3.07 -0.77 14.68
CA HIS A 79 3.68 0.31 13.90
C HIS A 79 2.69 1.41 13.48
N GLU A 80 1.62 1.65 14.24
CA GLU A 80 0.50 2.57 14.01
C GLU A 80 -0.36 2.25 12.77
N TYR A 81 0.23 1.88 11.65
CA TYR A 81 -0.48 1.60 10.39
C TYR A 81 -1.12 0.20 10.32
N GLY A 82 -0.62 -0.74 11.14
CA GLY A 82 -1.17 -2.09 11.22
C GLY A 82 -1.02 -2.89 9.93
N GLY A 83 -2.06 -3.62 9.55
CA GLY A 83 -2.02 -4.65 8.51
C GLY A 83 -1.58 -5.99 9.11
N GLY A 84 -1.58 -7.08 8.32
CA GLY A 84 -1.17 -8.41 8.80
C GLY A 84 -1.94 -8.88 10.04
N ALA A 85 -3.18 -8.43 10.23
CA ALA A 85 -3.99 -8.74 11.40
C ALA A 85 -4.69 -10.10 11.33
N LEU A 86 -4.45 -10.87 10.28
CA LEU A 86 -5.17 -12.08 9.91
C LEU A 86 -4.20 -13.18 9.47
N LEU A 87 -4.46 -14.39 9.94
CA LEU A 87 -3.93 -15.65 9.41
C LEU A 87 -5.09 -16.60 9.16
N VAL A 88 -5.09 -17.32 8.04
CA VAL A 88 -5.99 -18.44 7.78
C VAL A 88 -5.14 -19.66 7.42
N ALA A 89 -5.42 -20.77 8.07
CA ALA A 89 -4.78 -22.05 7.80
C ALA A 89 -5.74 -23.20 8.10
N ASP A 90 -5.91 -24.10 7.14
CA ASP A 90 -6.79 -25.29 7.25
C ASP A 90 -8.21 -24.95 7.75
N GLY A 91 -8.79 -23.87 7.24
CA GLY A 91 -10.13 -23.37 7.61
C GLY A 91 -10.20 -22.71 9.00
N THR A 92 -9.09 -22.64 9.71
CA THR A 92 -8.99 -21.91 10.99
C THR A 92 -8.52 -20.49 10.75
N VAL A 93 -9.25 -19.54 11.33
CA VAL A 93 -8.94 -18.12 11.27
C VAL A 93 -8.34 -17.68 12.60
N ILE A 94 -7.22 -16.98 12.56
CA ILE A 94 -6.61 -16.33 13.71
C ILE A 94 -6.48 -14.84 13.40
N PHE A 95 -6.87 -13.97 14.33
CA PHE A 95 -6.86 -12.54 14.08
C PHE A 95 -6.62 -11.71 15.34
N SER A 96 -6.07 -10.51 15.13
CA SER A 96 -6.02 -9.45 16.14
C SER A 96 -7.35 -8.69 16.17
N ASN A 97 -7.97 -8.57 17.35
CA ASN A 97 -9.17 -7.77 17.54
C ASN A 97 -8.79 -6.36 18.01
N PHE A 98 -9.28 -5.35 17.31
CA PHE A 98 -8.92 -3.94 17.54
C PHE A 98 -9.36 -3.40 18.90
N ALA A 99 -10.49 -3.87 19.42
CA ALA A 99 -11.09 -3.30 20.62
C ALA A 99 -10.30 -3.58 21.91
N ASP A 100 -9.63 -4.74 21.98
CA ASP A 100 -8.93 -5.23 23.17
C ASP A 100 -7.48 -5.65 22.91
N ASN A 101 -7.01 -5.56 21.66
CA ASN A 101 -5.70 -5.99 21.15
C ASN A 101 -5.41 -7.50 21.34
N ARG A 102 -6.43 -8.32 21.64
CA ARG A 102 -6.26 -9.76 21.87
C ARG A 102 -6.26 -10.53 20.58
N LEU A 103 -5.64 -11.70 20.60
CA LEU A 103 -5.73 -12.70 19.55
C LEU A 103 -6.96 -13.56 19.75
N TYR A 104 -7.68 -13.79 18.66
CA TYR A 104 -8.85 -14.66 18.61
C TYR A 104 -8.66 -15.75 17.55
N MET A 105 -9.25 -16.89 17.81
CA MET A 105 -9.30 -18.00 16.88
C MET A 105 -10.77 -18.37 16.62
N ALA A 106 -11.10 -18.63 15.34
CA ALA A 106 -12.41 -19.10 14.93
C ALA A 106 -12.25 -20.23 13.91
N ALA A 107 -12.96 -21.35 14.14
CA ALA A 107 -13.17 -22.37 13.12
C ALA A 107 -14.41 -22.04 12.29
N ASP A 108 -14.58 -22.73 11.14
CA ASP A 108 -15.77 -22.56 10.30
C ASP A 108 -17.06 -22.82 11.08
N GLY A 109 -17.90 -21.80 11.16
CA GLY A 109 -19.21 -21.89 11.83
C GLY A 109 -19.19 -21.73 13.35
N ALA A 110 -18.04 -21.52 13.98
CA ALA A 110 -17.91 -21.28 15.40
C ALA A 110 -17.70 -19.78 15.70
N ASP A 111 -18.15 -19.35 16.88
CA ASP A 111 -17.85 -18.02 17.37
C ASP A 111 -16.36 -17.87 17.71
N PRO A 112 -15.76 -16.69 17.47
CA PRO A 112 -14.37 -16.46 17.83
C PRO A 112 -14.09 -16.59 19.33
N VAL A 113 -13.04 -17.34 19.68
CA VAL A 113 -12.58 -17.55 21.06
C VAL A 113 -11.22 -16.92 21.23
N ALA A 114 -11.01 -16.17 22.31
CA ALA A 114 -9.71 -15.56 22.60
C ALA A 114 -8.64 -16.61 22.90
N LEU A 115 -7.45 -16.46 22.32
CA LEU A 115 -6.31 -17.31 22.64
C LEU A 115 -5.84 -17.02 24.09
N GLY A 116 -5.47 -18.08 24.81
CA GLY A 116 -4.87 -17.97 26.15
C GLY A 116 -5.79 -17.60 27.28
N THR A 117 -7.11 -17.60 27.08
CA THR A 117 -8.02 -17.31 28.18
C THR A 117 -8.62 -18.59 28.77
N GLY A 118 -8.13 -18.96 29.94
CA GLY A 118 -9.02 -19.57 30.93
C GLY A 118 -10.14 -18.58 31.25
N ALA A 119 -11.37 -19.07 31.44
CA ALA A 119 -12.54 -18.26 31.71
C ALA A 119 -12.25 -17.21 32.82
N GLY A 120 -12.27 -15.92 32.48
CA GLY A 120 -12.21 -14.85 33.47
C GLY A 120 -11.39 -13.61 33.21
N SER A 121 -10.67 -13.47 32.08
CA SER A 121 -9.91 -12.25 31.81
C SER A 121 -10.56 -11.44 30.68
N ASP A 122 -11.39 -10.47 31.03
CA ASP A 122 -12.03 -9.51 30.11
C ASP A 122 -11.19 -8.22 29.87
N THR A 123 -9.92 -8.22 30.32
CA THR A 123 -9.07 -7.02 30.20
C THR A 123 -8.35 -6.96 28.86
N ALA A 124 -8.36 -5.77 28.24
CA ALA A 124 -7.52 -5.47 27.08
C ALA A 124 -6.04 -5.64 27.43
N THR A 125 -5.25 -6.11 26.46
CA THR A 125 -3.78 -6.22 26.60
C THR A 125 -3.08 -4.95 26.11
N THR A 126 -1.93 -4.65 26.69
CA THR A 126 -1.01 -3.61 26.21
C THR A 126 -0.19 -4.07 24.99
N ALA A 127 -0.12 -5.37 24.76
CA ALA A 127 0.55 -5.94 23.61
C ALA A 127 -0.37 -5.92 22.37
N ARG A 128 0.22 -5.64 21.20
CA ARG A 128 -0.42 -5.71 19.88
C ARG A 128 0.34 -6.70 19.02
N TYR A 129 -0.36 -7.41 18.15
CA TYR A 129 0.21 -8.46 17.31
C TYR A 129 -0.14 -8.25 15.84
N ALA A 130 0.81 -8.61 14.96
CA ALA A 130 0.66 -8.53 13.51
C ALA A 130 1.55 -9.57 12.81
N ASP A 131 1.32 -9.74 11.51
CA ASP A 131 2.18 -10.45 10.56
C ASP A 131 2.48 -11.89 10.98
N PHE A 132 1.41 -12.65 11.12
CA PHE A 132 1.44 -14.01 11.66
C PHE A 132 1.96 -15.03 10.64
N VAL A 133 2.70 -16.04 11.14
CA VAL A 133 2.95 -17.30 10.46
C VAL A 133 2.73 -18.48 11.42
N LEU A 134 2.22 -19.58 10.90
CA LEU A 134 2.00 -20.80 11.68
C LEU A 134 3.24 -21.70 11.65
N ASP A 135 3.80 -22.00 12.81
CA ASP A 135 4.80 -23.05 13.00
C ASP A 135 4.05 -24.38 13.21
N HIS A 136 3.76 -25.07 12.10
CA HIS A 136 3.02 -26.33 12.11
C HIS A 136 3.68 -27.43 12.93
N GLN A 137 5.02 -27.46 12.98
CA GLN A 137 5.74 -28.51 13.72
C GLN A 137 5.57 -28.35 15.22
N ARG A 138 5.45 -27.12 15.71
CA ARG A 138 5.38 -26.81 17.15
C ARG A 138 4.01 -26.32 17.57
N GLN A 139 3.02 -26.31 16.63
CA GLN A 139 1.63 -25.90 16.87
C GLN A 139 1.52 -24.55 17.58
N ARG A 140 2.28 -23.56 17.09
CA ARG A 140 2.33 -22.19 17.65
C ARG A 140 2.34 -21.16 16.54
N LEU A 141 1.93 -19.95 16.86
CA LEU A 141 2.08 -18.79 15.99
C LEU A 141 3.45 -18.16 16.19
N ILE A 142 4.02 -17.60 15.13
CA ILE A 142 5.10 -16.62 15.21
C ILE A 142 4.54 -15.29 14.71
N ALA A 143 4.78 -14.20 15.44
CA ALA A 143 4.20 -12.90 15.16
C ALA A 143 5.16 -11.75 15.49
N VAL A 144 4.93 -10.60 14.89
CA VAL A 144 5.46 -9.33 15.39
C VAL A 144 4.60 -8.90 16.57
N ARG A 145 5.23 -8.63 17.71
CA ARG A 145 4.60 -8.14 18.94
C ARG A 145 5.11 -6.73 19.26
N GLU A 146 4.20 -5.83 19.57
CA GLU A 146 4.49 -4.47 19.99
C GLU A 146 3.89 -4.24 21.39
N GLU A 147 4.75 -4.02 22.39
CA GLU A 147 4.38 -3.83 23.79
C GLU A 147 4.33 -2.36 24.17
N HIS A 148 3.19 -1.92 24.70
CA HIS A 148 2.92 -0.55 25.15
C HIS A 148 2.95 -0.42 26.69
N ALA A 149 3.82 -1.14 27.36
CA ALA A 149 3.97 -1.08 28.82
C ALA A 149 4.86 0.10 29.24
N GLY A 150 4.27 1.17 29.74
CA GLY A 150 5.01 2.29 30.33
C GLY A 150 5.01 3.58 29.52
N ALA A 151 5.82 4.55 29.98
CA ALA A 151 6.03 5.82 29.29
C ALA A 151 7.20 5.70 28.31
N GLY A 152 7.00 6.04 27.07
CA GLY A 152 8.02 5.99 26.01
C GLY A 152 7.55 5.26 24.76
N HIS A 153 8.48 5.03 23.85
CA HIS A 153 8.18 4.26 22.64
C HIS A 153 7.89 2.79 22.96
N PRO A 154 6.96 2.16 22.25
CA PRO A 154 6.68 0.74 22.41
C PRO A 154 7.89 -0.12 22.03
N VAL A 155 8.00 -1.29 22.67
CA VAL A 155 9.04 -2.28 22.39
C VAL A 155 8.51 -3.29 21.39
N ASN A 156 9.24 -3.47 20.28
CA ASN A 156 8.92 -4.45 19.24
C ASN A 156 9.77 -5.72 19.42
N THR A 157 9.17 -6.88 19.19
CA THR A 157 9.83 -8.20 19.23
C THR A 157 9.21 -9.11 18.18
N VAL A 158 9.92 -10.19 17.80
CA VAL A 158 9.31 -11.37 17.19
C VAL A 158 9.06 -12.37 18.32
N CYS A 159 7.85 -12.83 18.46
CA CYS A 159 7.47 -13.78 19.51
C CYS A 159 6.78 -15.03 18.93
N ALA A 160 6.86 -16.13 19.67
CA ALA A 160 6.02 -17.29 19.50
C ALA A 160 4.85 -17.23 20.50
N VAL A 161 3.64 -17.54 20.02
CA VAL A 161 2.41 -17.56 20.81
C VAL A 161 1.78 -18.94 20.70
N GLY A 162 1.66 -19.63 21.84
CA GLY A 162 0.98 -20.92 21.94
C GLY A 162 -0.55 -20.77 21.87
N VAL A 163 -1.26 -21.84 21.53
CA VAL A 163 -2.73 -21.86 21.57
C VAL A 163 -3.28 -21.67 22.97
N ASP A 164 -2.49 -21.97 23.99
CA ASP A 164 -2.78 -21.73 25.41
C ASP A 164 -2.48 -20.29 25.86
N GLY A 165 -1.99 -19.44 24.92
CA GLY A 165 -1.61 -18.06 25.18
C GLY A 165 -0.23 -17.89 25.83
N SER A 166 0.55 -18.95 25.95
CA SER A 166 1.96 -18.82 26.36
C SER A 166 2.75 -18.03 25.33
N GLU A 167 3.63 -17.15 25.78
CA GLU A 167 4.46 -16.32 24.89
C GLU A 167 5.94 -16.58 25.15
N THR A 168 6.70 -16.62 24.06
CA THR A 168 8.17 -16.69 24.11
C THR A 168 8.74 -15.69 23.13
N VAL A 169 9.57 -14.76 23.60
CA VAL A 169 10.31 -13.83 22.73
C VAL A 169 11.39 -14.64 21.98
N LEU A 170 11.39 -14.53 20.67
CA LEU A 170 12.35 -15.20 19.78
C LEU A 170 13.45 -14.24 19.34
N VAL A 171 13.09 -12.98 19.05
CA VAL A 171 14.01 -11.93 18.59
C VAL A 171 13.66 -10.62 19.27
N GLU A 172 14.68 -9.92 19.76
CA GLU A 172 14.57 -8.61 20.42
C GLU A 172 15.81 -7.75 20.15
N GLY A 173 15.79 -6.47 20.57
CA GLY A 173 16.93 -5.55 20.50
C GLY A 173 16.90 -4.61 19.30
N GLY A 174 16.06 -4.85 18.28
CA GLY A 174 15.80 -3.92 17.16
C GLY A 174 14.64 -2.98 17.45
N ASP A 175 14.60 -1.85 16.75
CA ASP A 175 13.47 -0.92 16.87
C ASP A 175 12.20 -1.48 16.23
N PHE A 176 12.31 -2.19 15.10
CA PHE A 176 11.18 -2.71 14.33
C PHE A 176 11.47 -4.07 13.73
N TYR A 177 10.40 -4.85 13.58
CA TYR A 177 10.40 -6.17 12.96
C TYR A 177 9.22 -6.34 12.02
N ALA A 178 9.41 -7.14 10.97
CA ALA A 178 8.34 -7.53 10.05
C ALA A 178 8.61 -8.91 9.42
N ALA A 179 7.59 -9.45 8.79
CA ALA A 179 7.66 -10.63 7.93
C ALA A 179 8.43 -11.82 8.53
N PRO A 180 8.12 -12.28 9.77
CA PRO A 180 8.64 -13.57 10.21
C PRO A 180 8.11 -14.68 9.29
N ARG A 181 9.00 -15.52 8.77
CA ARG A 181 8.65 -16.63 7.85
C ARG A 181 9.41 -17.88 8.24
N ILE A 182 8.67 -18.88 8.70
CA ILE A 182 9.23 -20.21 9.01
C ILE A 182 9.38 -21.01 7.70
N SER A 183 10.50 -21.72 7.55
CA SER A 183 10.71 -22.60 6.39
C SER A 183 9.69 -23.75 6.35
N PRO A 184 9.40 -24.35 5.17
CA PRO A 184 8.43 -25.44 5.06
C PRO A 184 8.75 -26.64 5.93
N ASP A 185 10.03 -26.91 6.19
CA ASP A 185 10.51 -27.98 7.08
C ASP A 185 10.59 -27.54 8.56
N GLY A 186 10.21 -26.30 8.88
CA GLY A 186 10.17 -25.75 10.24
C GLY A 186 11.54 -25.58 10.91
N ARG A 187 12.64 -25.66 10.16
CA ARG A 187 14.01 -25.63 10.71
C ARG A 187 14.70 -24.28 10.64
N GLN A 188 14.16 -23.35 9.87
CA GLN A 188 14.73 -22.02 9.70
C GLN A 188 13.64 -20.95 9.83
N LEU A 189 14.00 -19.83 10.47
CA LEU A 189 13.14 -18.64 10.55
C LEU A 189 13.86 -17.48 9.87
N ALA A 190 13.20 -16.86 8.90
CA ALA A 190 13.61 -15.59 8.33
C ALA A 190 12.75 -14.46 8.89
N TRP A 191 13.31 -13.26 9.04
CA TRP A 191 12.57 -12.06 9.45
C TRP A 191 13.24 -10.79 8.93
N LEU A 192 12.49 -9.71 8.87
CA LEU A 192 12.99 -8.37 8.60
C LEU A 192 13.16 -7.58 9.89
N SER A 193 14.20 -6.75 9.95
CA SER A 193 14.37 -5.73 11.00
C SER A 193 14.95 -4.46 10.43
N TRP A 194 14.67 -3.35 11.08
CA TRP A 194 15.31 -2.06 10.82
C TRP A 194 15.32 -1.22 12.09
N ASN A 195 16.21 -0.24 12.11
CA ASN A 195 16.38 0.66 13.24
C ASN A 195 16.28 2.12 12.79
N HIS A 196 15.92 2.99 13.72
CA HIS A 196 16.01 4.41 13.50
C HIS A 196 17.43 4.83 13.04
N PRO A 197 17.57 5.85 12.17
CA PRO A 197 16.49 6.72 11.68
C PRO A 197 15.76 6.19 10.44
N ASN A 198 16.06 4.97 9.98
CA ASN A 198 15.52 4.45 8.73
C ASN A 198 14.02 4.10 8.81
N MET A 199 13.30 4.42 7.75
CA MET A 199 12.04 3.79 7.39
C MET A 199 12.32 2.47 6.63
N PRO A 200 11.37 1.50 6.62
CA PRO A 200 11.65 0.19 6.02
C PRO A 200 11.95 0.21 4.52
N TRP A 201 11.61 1.28 3.81
CA TRP A 201 11.94 1.48 2.39
C TRP A 201 13.26 2.21 2.15
N GLN A 202 13.95 2.63 3.20
CA GLN A 202 15.28 3.25 3.13
C GLN A 202 16.37 2.21 3.38
N GLY A 203 16.22 1.44 4.46
CA GLY A 203 17.15 0.39 4.81
C GLY A 203 16.49 -0.62 5.74
N THR A 204 16.56 -1.89 5.38
CA THR A 204 15.98 -3.02 6.10
C THR A 204 16.91 -4.21 5.98
N GLU A 205 17.07 -4.96 7.05
CA GLU A 205 17.90 -6.15 7.14
C GLU A 205 17.06 -7.43 7.10
N LEU A 206 17.43 -8.38 6.26
CA LEU A 206 16.88 -9.74 6.22
C LEU A 206 17.79 -10.68 7.01
N TRP A 207 17.26 -11.21 8.08
CA TRP A 207 17.95 -12.15 8.96
C TRP A 207 17.44 -13.58 8.77
N LEU A 208 18.30 -14.55 9.07
CA LEU A 208 18.00 -15.98 9.03
C LEU A 208 18.62 -16.66 10.25
N ALA A 209 17.86 -17.56 10.89
CA ALA A 209 18.33 -18.38 12.01
C ALA A 209 17.83 -19.82 11.91
N GLU A 210 18.58 -20.76 12.50
CA GLU A 210 18.14 -22.14 12.70
C GLU A 210 17.13 -22.20 13.86
N VAL A 211 16.14 -23.09 13.74
CA VAL A 211 15.11 -23.35 14.74
C VAL A 211 15.26 -24.78 15.24
N ASP A 212 15.57 -24.97 16.53
CA ASP A 212 15.71 -26.30 17.12
C ASP A 212 14.36 -26.99 17.38
N ALA A 213 14.38 -28.23 17.84
CA ALA A 213 13.16 -29.00 18.14
C ALA A 213 12.26 -28.34 19.21
N ALA A 214 12.85 -27.60 20.15
CA ALA A 214 12.12 -26.86 21.16
C ALA A 214 11.60 -25.50 20.66
N GLY A 215 12.07 -25.08 19.47
CA GLY A 215 11.69 -23.83 18.84
C GLY A 215 12.54 -22.63 19.26
N ALA A 216 13.71 -22.85 19.85
CA ALA A 216 14.67 -21.81 20.11
C ALA A 216 15.51 -21.50 18.87
N LEU A 217 15.90 -20.23 18.74
CA LEU A 217 16.71 -19.75 17.62
C LEU A 217 18.20 -19.85 17.93
N SER A 218 18.99 -20.18 16.91
CA SER A 218 20.45 -20.17 16.99
C SER A 218 21.08 -19.80 15.66
N GLY A 219 22.34 -19.33 15.67
CA GLY A 219 23.09 -19.04 14.45
C GLY A 219 22.51 -17.91 13.60
N ALA A 220 21.80 -16.95 14.20
CA ALA A 220 21.25 -15.81 13.47
C ALA A 220 22.32 -15.04 12.71
N HIS A 221 22.08 -14.81 11.42
CA HIS A 221 22.99 -14.08 10.54
C HIS A 221 22.25 -13.25 9.52
N LEU A 222 22.89 -12.17 9.06
CA LEU A 222 22.39 -11.28 8.03
C LEU A 222 22.51 -11.94 6.65
N VAL A 223 21.40 -12.00 5.91
CA VAL A 223 21.34 -12.53 4.53
C VAL A 223 21.46 -11.42 3.50
N ALA A 224 20.73 -10.33 3.68
CA ALA A 224 20.67 -9.21 2.74
C ALA A 224 20.18 -7.95 3.46
N GLY A 225 20.34 -6.80 2.80
CA GLY A 225 19.88 -5.53 3.35
C GLY A 225 20.95 -4.78 4.12
N GLY A 226 20.56 -3.69 4.73
CA GLY A 226 21.40 -2.79 5.49
C GLY A 226 20.85 -1.37 5.50
N ILE A 227 21.69 -0.41 5.90
CA ILE A 227 21.27 0.99 6.06
C ILE A 227 20.86 1.67 4.73
N ASP A 228 21.43 1.21 3.62
CA ASP A 228 21.20 1.78 2.27
C ASP A 228 20.59 0.75 1.29
N GLU A 229 20.05 -0.34 1.80
CA GLU A 229 19.37 -1.37 1.02
C GLU A 229 18.06 -1.74 1.70
N ALA A 230 16.94 -1.57 1.00
CA ALA A 230 15.63 -1.97 1.47
C ALA A 230 15.27 -3.37 0.97
N VAL A 231 14.96 -4.26 1.90
CA VAL A 231 14.49 -5.62 1.62
C VAL A 231 13.04 -5.76 2.06
N CYS A 232 12.25 -6.47 1.27
CA CYS A 232 10.86 -6.72 1.60
C CYS A 232 10.38 -8.08 1.14
N GLN A 233 9.26 -8.52 1.72
CA GLN A 233 8.55 -9.76 1.42
C GLN A 233 9.48 -10.98 1.30
N PRO A 234 10.17 -11.41 2.37
CA PRO A 234 10.83 -12.72 2.39
C PRO A 234 9.76 -13.81 2.35
N GLU A 235 9.95 -14.81 1.49
CA GLU A 235 9.09 -15.98 1.36
C GLU A 235 9.90 -17.21 1.01
N TRP A 236 9.47 -18.35 1.49
CA TRP A 236 10.07 -19.64 1.16
C TRP A 236 9.41 -20.27 -0.07
N SER A 237 10.22 -20.76 -1.02
CA SER A 237 9.69 -21.62 -2.06
C SER A 237 9.17 -22.93 -1.46
N PRO A 238 8.33 -23.70 -2.16
CA PRO A 238 7.90 -25.02 -1.69
C PRO A 238 9.05 -25.98 -1.35
N GLY A 239 10.19 -25.84 -2.03
CA GLY A 239 11.41 -26.61 -1.80
C GLY A 239 12.33 -26.06 -0.70
N GLY A 240 11.95 -24.99 -0.02
CA GLY A 240 12.72 -24.42 1.09
C GLY A 240 13.85 -23.49 0.68
N VAL A 241 13.77 -22.85 -0.48
CA VAL A 241 14.70 -21.79 -0.89
C VAL A 241 14.13 -20.43 -0.53
N LEU A 242 14.91 -19.61 0.17
CA LEU A 242 14.48 -18.27 0.58
C LEU A 242 14.53 -17.31 -0.61
N HIS A 243 13.41 -16.62 -0.85
CA HIS A 243 13.26 -15.57 -1.85
C HIS A 243 12.85 -14.26 -1.17
N PHE A 244 13.17 -13.13 -1.78
CA PHE A 244 12.84 -11.81 -1.25
C PHE A 244 12.95 -10.75 -2.34
N VAL A 245 12.49 -9.56 -2.05
CA VAL A 245 12.66 -8.38 -2.90
C VAL A 245 13.71 -7.47 -2.29
N SER A 246 14.63 -6.94 -3.10
CA SER A 246 15.66 -5.98 -2.68
C SER A 246 15.85 -4.90 -3.72
N ASP A 247 16.15 -3.68 -3.28
CA ASP A 247 16.44 -2.52 -4.14
C ASP A 247 17.95 -2.26 -4.34
N ARG A 248 18.82 -3.23 -4.01
CA ARG A 248 20.28 -3.13 -4.17
C ARG A 248 20.74 -2.80 -5.59
N GLY A 249 19.92 -3.12 -6.60
CA GLY A 249 20.13 -2.78 -8.01
C GLY A 249 19.55 -1.43 -8.42
N GLY A 250 19.06 -0.61 -7.48
CA GLY A 250 18.38 0.65 -7.76
C GLY A 250 16.87 0.53 -7.99
N TRP A 251 16.35 -0.69 -8.07
CA TRP A 251 14.94 -1.03 -8.23
C TRP A 251 14.61 -2.23 -7.35
N TRP A 252 13.44 -2.30 -6.77
CA TRP A 252 12.98 -3.47 -6.03
C TRP A 252 12.80 -4.66 -6.96
N ASN A 253 13.79 -5.54 -7.02
CA ASN A 253 13.79 -6.74 -7.84
C ASN A 253 13.75 -8.00 -6.97
N LEU A 254 13.33 -9.13 -7.58
CA LEU A 254 13.28 -10.44 -6.94
C LEU A 254 14.65 -11.09 -6.88
N TYR A 255 15.00 -11.58 -5.71
CA TYR A 255 16.24 -12.33 -5.42
C TYR A 255 15.91 -13.67 -4.78
N ARG A 256 16.84 -14.61 -4.88
CA ARG A 256 16.84 -15.83 -4.09
C ARG A 256 18.17 -15.99 -3.36
N PHE A 257 18.13 -16.66 -2.21
CA PHE A 257 19.28 -17.07 -1.42
C PHE A 257 19.34 -18.59 -1.38
N ASP A 258 20.42 -19.18 -1.85
CA ASP A 258 20.61 -20.65 -1.92
C ASP A 258 21.44 -21.21 -0.76
N GLY A 259 21.61 -20.43 0.30
CA GLY A 259 22.43 -20.77 1.46
C GLY A 259 23.88 -20.26 1.37
N ALA A 260 24.32 -19.80 0.21
CA ALA A 260 25.69 -19.30 -0.01
C ALA A 260 25.75 -17.98 -0.76
N ALA A 261 24.88 -17.79 -1.77
CA ALA A 261 24.92 -16.63 -2.65
C ALA A 261 23.53 -16.05 -2.90
N LEU A 262 23.50 -14.75 -3.18
CA LEU A 262 22.32 -14.04 -3.62
C LEU A 262 22.29 -14.01 -5.16
N LYS A 263 21.16 -14.41 -5.73
CA LYS A 263 20.94 -14.38 -7.17
C LYS A 263 19.72 -13.54 -7.52
N ALA A 264 19.91 -12.48 -8.33
CA ALA A 264 18.79 -11.77 -8.95
C ALA A 264 18.07 -12.69 -9.95
N LEU A 265 16.74 -12.74 -9.90
CA LEU A 265 15.94 -13.60 -10.78
C LEU A 265 15.62 -12.94 -12.10
N CYS A 266 15.27 -11.65 -12.09
CA CYS A 266 14.82 -10.93 -13.27
C CYS A 266 15.17 -9.42 -13.13
N PRO A 267 16.46 -9.03 -13.17
CA PRO A 267 16.89 -7.63 -13.03
C PRO A 267 16.29 -6.75 -14.12
N ARG A 268 15.61 -5.68 -13.71
CA ARG A 268 14.98 -4.71 -14.62
C ARG A 268 14.62 -3.41 -13.93
N ASP A 269 14.37 -2.37 -14.71
CA ASP A 269 13.88 -1.07 -14.26
C ASP A 269 12.37 -1.14 -13.98
N ALA A 270 12.01 -1.89 -12.94
CA ALA A 270 10.64 -2.08 -12.46
C ALA A 270 10.64 -2.45 -10.97
N GLU A 271 9.54 -2.16 -10.28
CA GLU A 271 9.38 -2.38 -8.84
C GLU A 271 8.55 -3.64 -8.56
N PHE A 272 9.16 -4.69 -8.02
CA PHE A 272 8.48 -5.88 -7.50
C PHE A 272 8.14 -5.74 -6.00
N GLY A 273 8.28 -4.56 -5.46
CA GLY A 273 7.96 -4.20 -4.09
C GLY A 273 7.31 -2.83 -4.01
N VAL A 274 6.74 -2.52 -2.85
CA VAL A 274 6.16 -1.23 -2.49
C VAL A 274 6.61 -0.81 -1.10
N PRO A 275 6.56 0.47 -0.73
CA PRO A 275 6.87 0.91 0.62
C PRO A 275 5.99 0.21 1.67
N HIS A 276 6.62 -0.40 2.67
CA HIS A 276 5.95 -1.16 3.73
C HIS A 276 5.42 -0.23 4.83
N TRP A 277 4.40 0.55 4.52
CA TRP A 277 3.64 1.31 5.52
C TRP A 277 2.84 0.41 6.46
N ALA A 278 2.37 -0.71 5.94
CA ALA A 278 1.55 -1.67 6.68
C ALA A 278 2.01 -3.10 6.40
N PHE A 279 1.70 -4.01 7.31
CA PHE A 279 2.01 -5.43 7.17
C PHE A 279 1.10 -6.15 6.17
N GLY A 280 1.54 -7.33 5.71
CA GLY A 280 0.72 -8.29 4.97
C GLY A 280 0.60 -8.01 3.47
N GLY A 281 1.22 -6.96 2.93
CA GLY A 281 1.29 -6.72 1.50
C GLY A 281 2.03 -7.85 0.77
N SER A 282 1.60 -8.20 -0.45
CA SER A 282 2.24 -9.24 -1.26
C SER A 282 2.22 -8.88 -2.73
N MET A 283 3.41 -8.98 -3.34
CA MET A 283 3.65 -8.71 -4.76
C MET A 283 4.00 -9.98 -5.55
N TYR A 284 4.28 -11.10 -4.88
CA TYR A 284 4.56 -12.36 -5.52
C TYR A 284 4.20 -13.57 -4.66
N GLY A 285 4.09 -14.74 -5.30
CA GLY A 285 3.92 -16.03 -4.63
C GLY A 285 4.31 -17.18 -5.56
N PHE A 286 4.47 -18.36 -5.01
CA PHE A 286 4.93 -19.54 -5.75
C PHE A 286 3.76 -20.33 -6.31
N ARG A 287 3.79 -20.56 -7.62
CA ARG A 287 2.94 -21.56 -8.28
C ARG A 287 3.57 -22.96 -8.15
N SER A 288 4.90 -23.00 -8.23
CA SER A 288 5.72 -24.19 -8.05
C SER A 288 7.15 -23.77 -7.68
N GLU A 289 8.06 -24.72 -7.49
CA GLU A 289 9.49 -24.45 -7.30
C GLU A 289 10.12 -23.70 -8.48
N GLN A 290 9.58 -23.86 -9.68
CA GLN A 290 10.13 -23.29 -10.92
C GLN A 290 9.40 -22.04 -11.40
N GLU A 291 8.25 -21.74 -10.81
CA GLU A 291 7.36 -20.69 -11.31
C GLU A 291 6.87 -19.79 -10.16
N ILE A 292 7.12 -18.50 -10.31
CA ILE A 292 6.61 -17.43 -9.44
C ILE A 292 5.56 -16.65 -10.21
N ILE A 293 4.40 -16.41 -9.60
CA ILE A 293 3.47 -15.40 -10.09
C ILE A 293 3.79 -14.10 -9.36
N CYS A 294 3.97 -13.02 -10.12
CA CYS A 294 4.34 -11.73 -9.54
C CYS A 294 3.58 -10.57 -10.21
N THR A 295 3.37 -9.53 -9.43
CA THR A 295 3.04 -8.21 -9.94
C THR A 295 4.25 -7.31 -9.81
N TYR A 296 4.41 -6.41 -10.77
CA TYR A 296 5.48 -5.40 -10.74
C TYR A 296 4.96 -4.09 -11.32
N ILE A 297 5.56 -2.99 -10.90
CA ILE A 297 5.19 -1.64 -11.34
C ILE A 297 6.23 -1.15 -12.34
N GLU A 298 5.76 -0.74 -13.50
CA GLU A 298 6.56 -0.16 -14.57
C GLU A 298 5.90 1.14 -15.02
N ASN A 299 6.63 2.25 -14.91
CA ASN A 299 6.12 3.59 -15.21
C ASN A 299 4.81 3.94 -14.46
N GLY A 300 4.73 3.57 -13.17
CA GLY A 300 3.58 3.84 -12.32
C GLY A 300 2.35 2.95 -12.55
N VAL A 301 2.47 1.90 -13.39
CA VAL A 301 1.37 0.98 -13.72
C VAL A 301 1.76 -0.46 -13.38
N SER A 302 0.87 -1.16 -12.67
CA SER A 302 1.09 -2.57 -12.34
C SER A 302 0.94 -3.50 -13.54
N ARG A 303 1.76 -4.54 -13.57
CA ARG A 303 1.73 -5.65 -14.51
C ARG A 303 1.65 -6.97 -13.75
N LEU A 304 0.95 -7.95 -14.28
CA LEU A 304 0.88 -9.31 -13.75
C LEU A 304 1.61 -10.26 -14.67
N ALA A 305 2.49 -11.08 -14.13
CA ALA A 305 3.29 -12.02 -14.92
C ALA A 305 3.61 -13.31 -14.16
N GLN A 306 3.95 -14.33 -14.93
CA GLN A 306 4.61 -15.55 -14.48
C GLN A 306 6.12 -15.44 -14.75
N LEU A 307 6.93 -15.61 -13.72
CA LEU A 307 8.38 -15.60 -13.77
C LEU A 307 8.90 -17.04 -13.73
N SER A 308 9.71 -17.41 -14.71
CA SER A 308 10.49 -18.65 -14.68
C SER A 308 11.75 -18.45 -13.80
N VAL A 309 11.86 -19.19 -12.72
CA VAL A 309 13.03 -19.12 -11.79
C VAL A 309 14.34 -19.51 -12.46
N ALA A 310 14.28 -20.46 -13.41
CA ALA A 310 15.48 -20.95 -14.10
C ALA A 310 16.02 -19.94 -15.12
N SER A 311 15.16 -19.34 -15.95
CA SER A 311 15.56 -18.47 -17.05
C SER A 311 15.46 -16.97 -16.74
N GLY A 312 14.73 -16.58 -15.70
CA GLY A 312 14.41 -15.15 -15.42
C GLY A 312 13.42 -14.54 -16.40
N THR A 313 12.75 -15.34 -17.23
CA THR A 313 11.79 -14.85 -18.22
C THR A 313 10.45 -14.54 -17.57
N LEU A 314 9.91 -13.36 -17.87
CA LEU A 314 8.56 -12.94 -17.49
C LEU A 314 7.59 -13.19 -18.65
N ALA A 315 6.54 -13.97 -18.40
CA ALA A 315 5.42 -14.17 -19.31
C ALA A 315 4.20 -13.41 -18.79
N PRO A 316 3.66 -12.40 -19.51
CA PRO A 316 2.50 -11.64 -19.06
C PRO A 316 1.27 -12.54 -18.87
N ILE A 317 0.51 -12.27 -17.81
CA ILE A 317 -0.80 -12.89 -17.54
C ILE A 317 -1.87 -11.87 -17.92
N ALA A 318 -2.74 -12.24 -18.85
CA ALA A 318 -3.82 -11.38 -19.34
C ALA A 318 -4.81 -11.06 -18.20
N ASN A 319 -5.04 -9.77 -17.97
CA ASN A 319 -5.99 -9.26 -16.99
C ASN A 319 -6.34 -7.80 -17.33
N PRO A 320 -7.45 -7.23 -16.81
CA PRO A 320 -7.84 -5.85 -17.11
C PRO A 320 -7.21 -4.80 -16.19
N TYR A 321 -6.46 -5.21 -15.16
CA TYR A 321 -6.02 -4.33 -14.08
C TYR A 321 -4.72 -3.58 -14.38
N GLN A 322 -4.65 -2.36 -13.89
CA GLN A 322 -3.49 -1.46 -13.98
C GLN A 322 -2.95 -1.04 -12.60
N GLU A 323 -3.68 -1.36 -11.55
CA GLU A 323 -3.23 -1.39 -10.17
C GLU A 323 -3.52 -2.79 -9.63
N ILE A 324 -2.51 -3.44 -9.02
CA ILE A 324 -2.63 -4.79 -8.46
C ILE A 324 -1.98 -4.77 -7.08
N ARG A 325 -2.74 -5.26 -6.08
CA ARG A 325 -2.30 -5.38 -4.68
C ARG A 325 -2.67 -6.74 -4.12
N ASP A 326 -2.04 -7.11 -3.01
CA ASP A 326 -2.36 -8.31 -2.22
C ASP A 326 -2.48 -9.59 -3.06
N LEU A 327 -1.51 -9.79 -3.96
CA LEU A 327 -1.45 -11.00 -4.77
C LEU A 327 -1.24 -12.25 -3.88
N ARG A 328 -2.10 -13.25 -4.05
CA ARG A 328 -1.98 -14.56 -3.42
C ARG A 328 -2.02 -15.65 -4.46
N VAL A 329 -1.23 -16.71 -4.24
CA VAL A 329 -1.07 -17.83 -5.18
C VAL A 329 -1.32 -19.13 -4.45
N ALA A 330 -2.20 -19.97 -5.00
CA ALA A 330 -2.46 -21.33 -4.51
C ALA A 330 -2.57 -22.27 -5.72
N GLY A 331 -1.47 -22.92 -6.08
CA GLY A 331 -1.39 -23.79 -7.25
C GLY A 331 -1.70 -23.03 -8.56
N SER A 332 -2.77 -23.43 -9.26
CA SER A 332 -3.23 -22.75 -10.48
C SER A 332 -4.16 -21.56 -10.23
N VAL A 333 -4.48 -21.25 -8.99
CA VAL A 333 -5.39 -20.16 -8.64
C VAL A 333 -4.63 -19.01 -8.05
N ILE A 334 -4.94 -17.80 -8.49
CA ILE A 334 -4.49 -16.56 -7.87
C ILE A 334 -5.68 -15.72 -7.44
N ALA A 335 -5.49 -14.95 -6.38
CA ALA A 335 -6.42 -13.90 -5.97
C ALA A 335 -5.64 -12.60 -5.78
N LEU A 336 -6.27 -11.48 -6.10
CA LEU A 336 -5.67 -10.17 -6.02
C LEU A 336 -6.71 -9.06 -5.87
N LEU A 337 -6.30 -7.93 -5.35
CA LEU A 337 -7.06 -6.70 -5.46
C LEU A 337 -6.60 -5.97 -6.72
N GLY A 338 -7.53 -5.73 -7.65
CA GLY A 338 -7.24 -5.12 -8.93
C GLY A 338 -8.11 -3.90 -9.22
N GLY A 339 -7.55 -2.91 -9.89
CA GLY A 339 -8.25 -1.72 -10.35
C GLY A 339 -7.70 -1.21 -11.69
N ALA A 340 -8.48 -0.39 -12.38
CA ALA A 340 -8.10 0.21 -13.66
C ALA A 340 -8.80 1.57 -13.82
N PRO A 341 -8.49 2.38 -14.82
CA PRO A 341 -9.11 3.68 -15.03
C PRO A 341 -10.65 3.70 -15.06
N THR A 342 -11.26 2.60 -15.47
CA THR A 342 -12.72 2.42 -15.51
C THR A 342 -13.24 1.34 -14.58
N ILE A 343 -12.35 0.74 -13.78
CA ILE A 343 -12.66 -0.33 -12.82
C ILE A 343 -12.24 0.16 -11.43
N ALA A 344 -13.21 0.31 -10.52
CA ALA A 344 -12.91 0.55 -9.12
C ALA A 344 -12.21 -0.67 -8.51
N LEU A 345 -11.50 -0.48 -7.40
CA LEU A 345 -10.82 -1.61 -6.75
C LEU A 345 -11.80 -2.76 -6.49
N GLU A 346 -11.43 -3.95 -6.94
CA GLU A 346 -12.21 -5.16 -6.74
C GLU A 346 -11.32 -6.34 -6.39
N LEU A 347 -11.87 -7.32 -5.68
CA LEU A 347 -11.23 -8.60 -5.44
C LEU A 347 -11.51 -9.52 -6.60
N ALA A 348 -10.48 -10.00 -7.26
CA ALA A 348 -10.58 -10.92 -8.37
C ALA A 348 -9.83 -12.23 -8.08
N ARG A 349 -10.36 -13.31 -8.62
CA ARG A 349 -9.74 -14.63 -8.71
C ARG A 349 -9.47 -14.96 -10.16
N ILE A 350 -8.28 -15.46 -10.46
CA ILE A 350 -7.91 -15.91 -11.82
C ILE A 350 -7.47 -17.37 -11.72
N ASP A 351 -8.05 -18.22 -12.55
CA ASP A 351 -7.55 -19.58 -12.75
C ASP A 351 -6.54 -19.58 -13.91
N LEU A 352 -5.28 -19.82 -13.59
CA LEU A 352 -4.17 -19.79 -14.54
C LEU A 352 -4.21 -20.93 -15.57
N SER A 353 -4.98 -22.00 -15.30
CA SER A 353 -5.12 -23.12 -16.23
C SER A 353 -6.14 -22.87 -17.34
N THR A 354 -7.18 -22.09 -17.04
CA THR A 354 -8.25 -21.75 -17.97
C THR A 354 -8.19 -20.32 -18.47
N GLY A 355 -7.53 -19.43 -17.72
CA GLY A 355 -7.55 -17.98 -17.93
C GLY A 355 -8.85 -17.32 -17.47
N GLU A 356 -9.72 -18.05 -16.79
CA GLU A 356 -10.99 -17.52 -16.28
C GLU A 356 -10.75 -16.52 -15.16
N LEU A 357 -11.35 -15.33 -15.27
CA LEU A 357 -11.35 -14.29 -14.24
C LEU A 357 -12.76 -14.16 -13.63
N ALA A 358 -12.86 -14.33 -12.33
CA ALA A 358 -14.07 -14.13 -11.55
C ALA A 358 -13.89 -12.98 -10.55
N VAL A 359 -14.81 -12.01 -10.52
CA VAL A 359 -14.84 -10.94 -9.52
C VAL A 359 -15.62 -11.43 -8.30
N LEU A 360 -14.95 -11.45 -7.15
CA LEU A 360 -15.51 -11.95 -5.88
C LEU A 360 -16.15 -10.83 -5.05
N ALA A 361 -15.57 -9.64 -5.05
CA ALA A 361 -16.09 -8.47 -4.35
C ALA A 361 -15.71 -7.16 -5.08
N ARG A 362 -16.55 -6.15 -4.94
CA ARG A 362 -16.30 -4.80 -5.48
C ARG A 362 -16.31 -3.77 -4.36
N SER A 363 -15.36 -2.85 -4.41
CA SER A 363 -15.34 -1.72 -3.47
C SER A 363 -16.48 -0.72 -3.74
N ILE A 364 -16.88 -0.58 -5.01
CA ILE A 364 -17.99 0.26 -5.45
C ILE A 364 -18.92 -0.59 -6.33
N THR A 365 -20.20 -0.67 -5.96
CA THR A 365 -21.20 -1.44 -6.71
C THR A 365 -22.02 -0.59 -7.66
N ASN A 366 -22.15 0.71 -7.38
CA ASN A 366 -22.97 1.63 -8.17
C ASN A 366 -22.05 2.62 -8.94
N LEU A 367 -21.57 2.19 -10.08
CA LEU A 367 -20.69 2.99 -10.95
C LEU A 367 -21.51 3.83 -11.93
N PRO A 368 -21.03 5.05 -12.28
CA PRO A 368 -21.60 5.84 -13.36
C PRO A 368 -21.38 5.16 -14.72
N ASN A 369 -22.09 5.65 -15.75
CA ASN A 369 -21.90 5.19 -17.12
C ASN A 369 -20.44 5.42 -17.57
N ALA A 370 -19.87 4.50 -18.32
CA ALA A 370 -18.51 4.61 -18.85
C ALA A 370 -18.27 5.90 -19.66
N ALA A 371 -19.30 6.44 -20.31
CA ALA A 371 -19.22 7.71 -21.04
C ALA A 371 -19.01 8.95 -20.15
N GLU A 372 -19.18 8.81 -18.84
CA GLU A 372 -18.93 9.85 -17.82
C GLU A 372 -17.53 9.73 -17.21
N LEU A 373 -16.78 8.68 -17.55
CA LEU A 373 -15.51 8.38 -16.91
C LEU A 373 -14.33 8.90 -17.74
N SER A 374 -13.55 9.76 -17.16
CA SER A 374 -12.27 10.20 -17.72
C SER A 374 -11.23 9.09 -17.56
N VAL A 375 -10.59 8.71 -18.66
CA VAL A 375 -9.48 7.77 -18.68
C VAL A 375 -8.18 8.57 -18.68
N PRO A 376 -7.27 8.35 -17.71
CA PRO A 376 -6.05 9.13 -17.61
C PRO A 376 -5.02 8.75 -18.66
N GLU A 377 -4.20 9.74 -19.02
CA GLU A 377 -2.99 9.59 -19.80
C GLU A 377 -1.78 9.70 -18.88
N SER A 378 -0.86 8.72 -18.94
CA SER A 378 0.43 8.84 -18.26
C SER A 378 1.25 9.95 -18.93
N THR A 379 1.76 10.88 -18.16
CA THR A 379 2.57 12.00 -18.65
C THR A 379 3.85 12.14 -17.84
N SER A 380 4.89 12.66 -18.51
CA SER A 380 6.14 13.05 -17.87
C SER A 380 6.53 14.43 -18.40
N TYR A 381 7.04 15.28 -17.52
CA TYR A 381 7.37 16.65 -17.86
C TYR A 381 8.63 17.12 -17.13
N PRO A 382 9.37 18.08 -17.72
CA PRO A 382 10.56 18.64 -17.10
C PRO A 382 10.19 19.47 -15.87
N THR A 383 11.05 19.40 -14.84
CA THR A 383 10.89 20.13 -13.58
C THR A 383 12.22 20.71 -13.12
N SER A 384 12.27 21.28 -11.90
CA SER A 384 13.45 21.91 -11.34
C SER A 384 14.66 20.98 -11.29
N GLY A 385 15.88 21.54 -11.39
CA GLY A 385 17.13 20.78 -11.32
C GLY A 385 17.37 19.82 -12.50
N GLY A 386 16.70 20.00 -13.64
CA GLY A 386 16.85 19.15 -14.82
C GLY A 386 16.21 17.76 -14.68
N ARG A 387 15.38 17.57 -13.66
CA ARG A 387 14.63 16.32 -13.41
C ARG A 387 13.39 16.25 -14.31
N HIS A 388 12.77 15.07 -14.34
CA HIS A 388 11.43 14.87 -14.85
C HIS A 388 10.53 14.38 -13.72
N ALA A 389 9.30 14.89 -13.68
CA ALA A 389 8.24 14.38 -12.83
C ALA A 389 7.22 13.59 -13.66
N HIS A 390 6.48 12.71 -13.00
CA HIS A 390 5.48 11.84 -13.60
C HIS A 390 4.09 12.16 -13.05
N ALA A 391 3.05 11.94 -13.85
CA ALA A 391 1.68 12.16 -13.41
C ALA A 391 0.68 11.38 -14.28
N PHE A 392 -0.56 11.30 -13.79
CA PHE A 392 -1.73 10.90 -14.54
C PHE A 392 -2.57 12.14 -14.87
N TYR A 393 -2.71 12.45 -16.16
CA TYR A 393 -3.57 13.53 -16.64
C TYR A 393 -4.94 12.99 -17.02
N TYR A 394 -5.98 13.51 -16.39
CA TYR A 394 -7.37 13.18 -16.66
C TYR A 394 -8.02 14.34 -17.41
N PRO A 395 -8.38 14.19 -18.71
CA PRO A 395 -9.12 15.21 -19.43
C PRO A 395 -10.56 15.33 -18.91
N PRO A 396 -11.23 16.47 -19.10
CA PRO A 396 -12.67 16.58 -18.85
C PRO A 396 -13.46 15.53 -19.61
N CYS A 397 -14.43 14.90 -18.96
CA CYS A 397 -15.26 13.87 -19.60
C CYS A 397 -16.71 13.93 -19.09
N ASN A 398 -17.68 14.08 -20.01
CA ASN A 398 -19.09 14.06 -19.72
C ASN A 398 -19.87 13.58 -20.94
N ALA A 399 -20.90 12.79 -20.75
CA ALA A 399 -21.68 12.23 -21.87
C ALA A 399 -22.52 13.29 -22.61
N GLY A 400 -23.02 14.30 -21.90
CA GLY A 400 -23.94 15.31 -22.43
C GLY A 400 -23.33 16.68 -22.69
N TYR A 401 -22.11 16.95 -22.19
CA TYR A 401 -21.51 18.29 -22.24
C TYR A 401 -20.10 18.28 -22.78
N GLU A 402 -19.72 19.40 -23.43
CA GLU A 402 -18.36 19.67 -23.91
C GLU A 402 -18.01 21.16 -23.76
N ALA A 403 -16.73 21.47 -23.80
CA ALA A 403 -16.25 22.84 -23.79
C ALA A 403 -16.66 23.59 -25.08
N ALA A 404 -16.95 24.88 -24.98
CA ALA A 404 -17.09 25.71 -26.17
C ALA A 404 -15.80 25.71 -27.00
N PRO A 405 -15.87 25.85 -28.34
CA PRO A 405 -14.67 25.89 -29.18
C PRO A 405 -13.66 26.93 -28.66
N GLY A 406 -12.42 26.49 -28.43
CA GLY A 406 -11.33 27.32 -27.91
C GLY A 406 -11.35 27.55 -26.40
N ALA A 407 -12.39 27.16 -25.67
CA ALA A 407 -12.39 27.23 -24.21
C ALA A 407 -11.51 26.13 -23.61
N LYS A 408 -10.70 26.49 -22.60
CA LYS A 408 -9.82 25.57 -21.88
C LYS A 408 -10.42 25.22 -20.52
N PRO A 409 -10.26 23.98 -20.04
CA PRO A 409 -10.75 23.58 -18.73
C PRO A 409 -9.90 24.18 -17.61
N PRO A 410 -10.48 24.43 -16.42
CA PRO A 410 -9.70 24.63 -15.20
C PRO A 410 -8.93 23.34 -14.88
N LEU A 411 -7.77 23.47 -14.23
CA LEU A 411 -6.96 22.35 -13.79
C LEU A 411 -7.01 22.17 -12.29
N MET A 412 -7.21 20.95 -11.84
CA MET A 412 -6.98 20.54 -10.46
C MET A 412 -5.74 19.66 -10.38
N VAL A 413 -4.70 20.11 -9.68
CA VAL A 413 -3.53 19.32 -9.34
C VAL A 413 -3.80 18.57 -8.04
N ILE A 414 -3.44 17.29 -8.00
CA ILE A 414 -3.54 16.45 -6.81
C ILE A 414 -2.13 15.98 -6.42
N SER A 415 -1.79 16.11 -5.14
CA SER A 415 -0.59 15.56 -4.52
C SER A 415 -0.96 14.46 -3.52
N HIS A 416 -0.37 13.28 -3.67
CA HIS A 416 -0.62 12.15 -2.76
C HIS A 416 0.05 12.34 -1.40
N GLY A 417 -0.41 11.58 -0.40
CA GLY A 417 0.21 11.49 0.93
C GLY A 417 1.38 10.50 0.98
N GLY A 418 1.92 10.36 2.16
CA GLY A 418 3.08 9.52 2.47
C GLY A 418 4.15 10.32 3.20
N PRO A 419 5.12 11.00 2.55
CA PRO A 419 5.23 11.28 1.12
C PRO A 419 5.73 10.12 0.25
N THR A 420 6.35 9.07 0.85
CA THR A 420 6.79 7.88 0.11
C THR A 420 5.57 6.99 -0.22
N GLY A 421 4.98 7.23 -1.35
CA GLY A 421 3.81 6.56 -1.88
C GLY A 421 3.72 6.81 -3.38
N MET A 422 2.58 6.53 -4.00
CA MET A 422 2.35 6.85 -5.41
C MET A 422 0.87 7.10 -5.70
N ALA A 423 0.61 7.95 -6.69
CA ALA A 423 -0.70 8.05 -7.31
C ALA A 423 -1.01 6.80 -8.12
N SER A 424 -2.25 6.39 -8.12
CA SER A 424 -2.76 5.26 -8.90
C SER A 424 -3.82 5.73 -9.88
N ASN A 425 -3.84 5.12 -11.06
CA ASN A 425 -4.83 5.41 -12.11
C ASN A 425 -6.14 4.63 -11.97
N THR A 426 -6.33 3.88 -10.89
CA THR A 426 -7.60 3.20 -10.56
C THR A 426 -8.74 4.19 -10.45
N LEU A 427 -9.91 3.79 -10.90
CA LEU A 427 -11.12 4.61 -10.86
C LEU A 427 -11.40 5.11 -9.43
N LYS A 428 -11.40 6.42 -9.27
CA LYS A 428 -11.74 7.14 -8.03
C LYS A 428 -12.91 8.08 -8.33
N LEU A 429 -14.07 7.87 -7.71
CA LEU A 429 -15.23 8.74 -7.90
C LEU A 429 -14.93 10.21 -7.56
N ALA A 430 -14.02 10.46 -6.62
CA ALA A 430 -13.58 11.80 -6.27
C ALA A 430 -12.87 12.54 -7.42
N THR A 431 -12.13 11.83 -8.27
CA THR A 431 -11.52 12.37 -9.49
C THR A 431 -12.58 12.56 -10.57
N GLN A 432 -13.44 11.55 -10.78
CA GLN A 432 -14.50 11.57 -11.79
C GLN A 432 -15.58 12.64 -11.49
N TYR A 433 -15.78 12.98 -10.23
CA TYR A 433 -16.65 14.08 -9.83
C TYR A 433 -16.24 15.41 -10.48
N TRP A 434 -14.94 15.70 -10.53
CA TRP A 434 -14.41 16.92 -11.10
C TRP A 434 -14.34 16.85 -12.63
N THR A 435 -13.85 15.73 -13.19
CA THR A 435 -13.71 15.59 -14.64
C THR A 435 -15.06 15.64 -15.36
N SER A 436 -16.11 15.06 -14.76
CA SER A 436 -17.47 15.10 -15.29
C SER A 436 -18.13 16.48 -15.23
N ARG A 437 -17.53 17.43 -14.48
CA ARG A 437 -17.95 18.84 -14.43
C ARG A 437 -17.13 19.77 -15.31
N GLY A 438 -16.21 19.21 -16.11
CA GLY A 438 -15.39 19.97 -17.03
C GLY A 438 -14.05 20.45 -16.45
N PHE A 439 -13.58 19.90 -15.34
CA PHE A 439 -12.22 20.08 -14.86
C PHE A 439 -11.28 19.08 -15.55
N ALA A 440 -10.08 19.51 -15.86
CA ALA A 440 -8.94 18.60 -16.01
C ALA A 440 -8.34 18.29 -14.63
N VAL A 441 -7.79 17.09 -14.45
CA VAL A 441 -7.09 16.70 -13.21
C VAL A 441 -5.70 16.21 -13.57
N LEU A 442 -4.68 16.60 -12.77
CA LEU A 442 -3.32 16.09 -12.83
C LEU A 442 -2.98 15.47 -11.48
N ASP A 443 -2.93 14.14 -11.39
CA ASP A 443 -2.55 13.38 -10.18
C ASP A 443 -1.04 13.11 -10.24
N VAL A 444 -0.26 13.85 -9.43
CA VAL A 444 1.20 13.95 -9.57
C VAL A 444 1.92 12.88 -8.77
N ASN A 445 2.82 12.16 -9.42
CA ASN A 445 3.88 11.37 -8.79
C ASN A 445 5.15 12.23 -8.73
N TYR A 446 5.26 13.07 -7.71
CA TYR A 446 6.40 13.98 -7.51
C TYR A 446 7.68 13.21 -7.14
N GLY A 447 8.85 13.84 -7.27
CA GLY A 447 10.12 13.28 -6.80
C GLY A 447 10.03 12.88 -5.33
N GLY A 448 10.27 11.61 -5.03
CA GLY A 448 9.97 10.97 -3.75
C GLY A 448 8.91 9.86 -3.86
N SER A 449 8.12 9.85 -4.95
CA SER A 449 7.15 8.78 -5.18
C SER A 449 7.83 7.44 -5.43
N SER A 450 7.18 6.36 -4.99
CA SER A 450 7.55 4.99 -5.35
C SER A 450 7.08 4.64 -6.77
N GLY A 451 7.51 3.50 -7.31
CA GLY A 451 7.11 3.04 -8.65
C GLY A 451 8.03 3.51 -9.79
N PHE A 452 9.11 4.25 -9.47
CA PHE A 452 10.03 4.85 -10.44
C PHE A 452 11.51 4.65 -10.07
N GLY A 453 11.82 3.66 -9.25
CA GLY A 453 13.16 3.33 -8.79
C GLY A 453 13.61 4.08 -7.54
N ARG A 454 14.68 3.58 -6.91
CA ARG A 454 15.24 4.14 -5.67
C ARG A 454 15.71 5.59 -5.86
N ALA A 455 16.38 5.89 -6.97
CA ALA A 455 16.88 7.24 -7.23
C ALA A 455 15.75 8.29 -7.28
N TYR A 456 14.60 7.93 -7.83
CA TYR A 456 13.42 8.80 -7.85
C TYR A 456 12.81 8.95 -6.47
N ARG A 457 12.69 7.85 -5.72
CA ARG A 457 12.22 7.85 -4.33
C ARG A 457 13.12 8.68 -3.42
N ASP A 458 14.44 8.53 -3.54
CA ASP A 458 15.42 9.22 -2.72
C ASP A 458 15.62 10.71 -3.13
N ALA A 459 15.06 11.14 -4.26
CA ALA A 459 15.09 12.55 -4.67
C ALA A 459 14.46 13.49 -3.61
N LEU A 460 13.54 12.99 -2.79
CA LEU A 460 12.91 13.78 -1.72
C LEU A 460 13.80 13.94 -0.47
N LYS A 461 14.90 13.19 -0.36
CA LYS A 461 15.83 13.27 0.78
C LYS A 461 16.35 14.71 0.96
N GLY A 462 16.06 15.29 2.13
CA GLY A 462 16.41 16.67 2.44
C GLY A 462 15.63 17.72 1.63
N GLN A 463 14.60 17.35 0.87
CA GLN A 463 13.92 18.22 -0.10
C GLN A 463 12.39 18.25 0.03
N TRP A 464 11.80 17.66 1.07
CA TRP A 464 10.37 17.70 1.30
C TRP A 464 9.88 19.14 1.55
N GLY A 465 8.77 19.49 0.94
CA GLY A 465 8.24 20.84 0.87
C GLY A 465 8.94 21.74 -0.17
N VAL A 466 9.82 21.15 -1.01
CA VAL A 466 10.51 21.84 -2.11
C VAL A 466 10.23 21.13 -3.44
N ILE A 467 10.82 19.96 -3.68
CA ILE A 467 10.69 19.32 -4.99
C ILE A 467 9.30 18.73 -5.25
N ASP A 468 8.60 18.28 -4.23
CA ASP A 468 7.19 17.87 -4.32
C ASP A 468 6.29 19.05 -4.75
N VAL A 469 6.58 20.24 -4.26
CA VAL A 469 5.89 21.49 -4.63
C VAL A 469 6.28 21.92 -6.05
N ASP A 470 7.58 21.97 -6.35
CA ASP A 470 8.12 22.34 -7.67
C ASP A 470 7.51 21.43 -8.77
N ASP A 471 7.42 20.13 -8.50
CA ASP A 471 6.90 19.15 -9.46
C ASP A 471 5.40 19.37 -9.73
N CYS A 472 4.62 19.71 -8.69
CA CYS A 472 3.20 20.07 -8.85
C CYS A 472 3.02 21.37 -9.64
N VAL A 473 3.82 22.40 -9.36
CA VAL A 473 3.81 23.69 -10.07
C VAL A 473 4.26 23.51 -11.52
N ALA A 474 5.33 22.73 -11.76
CA ALA A 474 5.85 22.45 -13.09
C ALA A 474 4.82 21.70 -13.95
N GLY A 475 4.08 20.73 -13.37
CA GLY A 475 3.04 20.01 -14.06
C GLY A 475 1.87 20.91 -14.50
N ALA A 476 1.42 21.80 -13.64
CA ALA A 476 0.40 22.79 -13.98
C ALA A 476 0.86 23.73 -15.10
N ARG A 477 2.10 24.22 -15.02
CA ARG A 477 2.72 25.07 -16.06
C ARG A 477 2.83 24.32 -17.39
N HIS A 478 3.34 23.09 -17.39
CA HIS A 478 3.49 22.26 -18.57
C HIS A 478 2.18 22.11 -19.36
N LEU A 479 1.07 21.81 -18.66
CA LEU A 479 -0.23 21.68 -19.31
C LEU A 479 -0.77 23.02 -19.81
N SER A 480 -0.52 24.12 -19.09
CA SER A 480 -0.93 25.47 -19.48
C SER A 480 -0.20 25.95 -20.73
N GLU A 481 1.11 25.76 -20.80
CA GLU A 481 1.95 26.12 -21.95
C GLU A 481 1.57 25.35 -23.21
N ARG A 482 1.17 24.08 -23.05
CA ARG A 482 0.64 23.25 -24.14
C ARG A 482 -0.80 23.61 -24.55
N GLY A 483 -1.44 24.57 -23.85
CA GLY A 483 -2.79 24.99 -24.13
C GLY A 483 -3.87 23.95 -23.77
N MET A 484 -3.55 22.96 -22.97
CA MET A 484 -4.47 21.90 -22.55
C MET A 484 -5.41 22.35 -21.44
N VAL A 485 -5.00 23.36 -20.64
CA VAL A 485 -5.77 23.91 -19.50
C VAL A 485 -5.67 25.42 -19.46
N ASP A 486 -6.55 26.05 -18.69
CA ASP A 486 -6.58 27.50 -18.48
C ASP A 486 -5.60 27.89 -17.37
N ALA A 487 -4.56 28.67 -17.72
CA ALA A 487 -3.52 29.12 -16.79
C ALA A 487 -4.06 30.00 -15.66
N GLU A 488 -5.22 30.68 -15.86
CA GLU A 488 -5.84 31.53 -14.85
C GLU A 488 -6.77 30.79 -13.90
N ARG A 489 -6.99 29.47 -14.12
CA ARG A 489 -7.90 28.63 -13.33
C ARG A 489 -7.23 27.34 -12.85
N LEU A 490 -6.09 27.51 -12.15
CA LEU A 490 -5.33 26.42 -11.56
C LEU A 490 -5.66 26.30 -10.08
N VAL A 491 -5.99 25.09 -9.63
CA VAL A 491 -6.23 24.78 -8.22
C VAL A 491 -5.43 23.55 -7.81
N ILE A 492 -5.11 23.42 -6.52
CA ILE A 492 -4.32 22.29 -5.98
C ILE A 492 -5.01 21.70 -4.75
N ARG A 493 -4.91 20.38 -4.58
CA ARG A 493 -5.35 19.74 -3.34
C ARG A 493 -4.47 18.54 -2.98
N GLY A 494 -4.45 18.20 -1.68
CA GLY A 494 -3.74 17.02 -1.18
C GLY A 494 -4.12 16.71 0.26
N GLY A 495 -3.78 15.52 0.71
CA GLY A 495 -4.00 15.07 2.08
C GLY A 495 -2.69 14.67 2.76
N SER A 496 -2.61 14.81 4.11
CA SER A 496 -1.41 14.45 4.88
C SER A 496 -0.16 15.16 4.32
N ALA A 497 0.88 14.45 3.90
CA ALA A 497 2.07 15.01 3.25
C ALA A 497 1.71 15.82 1.99
N GLY A 498 0.76 15.36 1.16
CA GLY A 498 0.26 16.13 0.01
C GLY A 498 -0.50 17.40 0.42
N GLY A 499 -1.03 17.43 1.64
CA GLY A 499 -1.61 18.64 2.25
C GLY A 499 -0.54 19.69 2.55
N LEU A 500 0.65 19.30 3.01
CA LEU A 500 1.81 20.21 3.12
C LEU A 500 2.19 20.76 1.75
N THR A 501 2.37 19.89 0.75
CA THR A 501 2.65 20.28 -0.64
C THR A 501 1.65 21.32 -1.15
N THR A 502 0.35 21.09 -0.88
CA THR A 502 -0.74 22.04 -1.21
C THR A 502 -0.56 23.38 -0.52
N LEU A 503 -0.33 23.40 0.79
CA LEU A 503 -0.16 24.62 1.57
C LEU A 503 1.10 25.38 1.16
N CYS A 504 2.22 24.69 0.95
CA CYS A 504 3.47 25.30 0.47
C CYS A 504 3.29 25.91 -0.94
N ALA A 505 2.59 25.19 -1.84
CA ALA A 505 2.31 25.72 -3.18
C ALA A 505 1.49 27.01 -3.15
N LEU A 506 0.54 27.14 -2.21
CA LEU A 506 -0.29 28.35 -2.04
C LEU A 506 0.45 29.49 -1.31
N THR A 507 1.39 29.15 -0.43
CA THR A 507 2.10 30.15 0.40
C THR A 507 3.31 30.70 -0.32
N PHE A 508 4.06 29.87 -1.03
CA PHE A 508 5.38 30.23 -1.59
C PHE A 508 5.40 30.37 -3.11
N HIS A 509 4.26 30.11 -3.80
CA HIS A 509 4.12 30.23 -5.25
C HIS A 509 2.83 30.93 -5.65
N ASP A 510 2.82 31.63 -6.78
CA ASP A 510 1.69 32.43 -7.27
C ASP A 510 0.81 31.71 -8.32
N GLY A 511 1.16 30.45 -8.66
CA GLY A 511 0.52 29.74 -9.78
C GLY A 511 -0.94 29.33 -9.53
N PHE A 512 -1.28 28.96 -8.30
CA PHE A 512 -2.59 28.44 -7.96
C PHE A 512 -3.51 29.55 -7.41
N LYS A 513 -4.79 29.51 -7.81
CA LYS A 513 -5.82 30.48 -7.39
C LYS A 513 -6.61 30.02 -6.15
N ALA A 514 -6.61 28.73 -5.88
CA ALA A 514 -7.24 28.14 -4.70
C ALA A 514 -6.65 26.77 -4.39
N GLY A 515 -6.86 26.28 -3.16
CA GLY A 515 -6.45 24.93 -2.78
C GLY A 515 -7.26 24.36 -1.63
N ALA A 516 -7.15 23.05 -1.44
CA ALA A 516 -7.77 22.34 -0.33
C ALA A 516 -6.75 21.35 0.28
N SER A 517 -6.38 21.61 1.53
CA SER A 517 -5.55 20.72 2.34
C SER A 517 -6.44 19.88 3.26
N TYR A 518 -6.32 18.55 3.16
CA TYR A 518 -7.07 17.60 4.00
C TYR A 518 -6.10 17.05 5.07
N TYR A 519 -6.37 17.33 6.34
CA TYR A 519 -5.51 16.89 7.46
C TYR A 519 -4.01 17.03 7.13
N GLY A 520 -3.66 18.14 6.43
CA GLY A 520 -2.30 18.39 5.96
C GLY A 520 -1.42 18.95 7.07
N VAL A 521 -0.14 18.64 6.95
CA VAL A 521 0.90 19.20 7.81
C VAL A 521 1.08 20.68 7.49
N SER A 522 0.96 21.56 8.49
CA SER A 522 1.21 22.99 8.34
C SER A 522 2.41 23.49 9.13
N ASP A 523 2.78 22.75 10.18
CA ASP A 523 3.94 22.98 11.04
C ASP A 523 4.79 21.70 11.11
N LEU A 524 5.95 21.74 10.48
CA LEU A 524 6.86 20.59 10.44
C LEU A 524 7.51 20.32 11.80
N LYS A 525 7.69 21.36 12.63
CA LYS A 525 8.22 21.20 13.98
C LYS A 525 7.19 20.50 14.87
N GLY A 526 5.92 20.95 14.81
CA GLY A 526 4.82 20.33 15.56
C GLY A 526 4.61 18.87 15.15
N LEU A 527 4.69 18.56 13.85
CA LEU A 527 4.62 17.17 13.37
C LEU A 527 5.69 16.28 14.01
N ASP A 528 6.92 16.76 14.10
CA ASP A 528 8.04 16.01 14.66
C ASP A 528 7.87 15.77 16.17
N ASP A 529 7.35 16.78 16.89
CA ASP A 529 7.13 16.71 18.35
C ASP A 529 5.99 15.72 18.71
N ASP A 530 4.98 15.55 17.84
CA ASP A 530 3.79 14.72 18.07
C ASP A 530 3.84 13.36 17.36
N SER A 531 4.97 13.03 16.70
CA SER A 531 5.08 11.84 15.85
C SER A 531 5.17 10.56 16.69
N HIS A 532 4.51 9.48 16.22
CA HIS A 532 4.62 8.14 16.81
C HIS A 532 5.97 7.47 16.46
N LYS A 533 6.33 6.39 17.16
CA LYS A 533 7.63 5.71 17.04
C LYS A 533 8.02 5.44 15.57
N PHE A 534 7.09 4.92 14.76
CA PHE A 534 7.38 4.52 13.39
C PHE A 534 7.87 5.68 12.51
N GLU A 535 7.33 6.90 12.68
CA GLU A 535 7.71 8.08 11.89
C GLU A 535 8.58 9.08 12.64
N SER A 536 8.94 8.83 13.91
CA SER A 536 9.61 9.80 14.79
C SER A 536 10.95 10.34 14.24
N HIS A 537 11.60 9.63 13.33
CA HIS A 537 12.85 10.05 12.65
C HIS A 537 12.67 10.29 11.15
N TYR A 538 11.44 10.18 10.62
CA TYR A 538 11.22 10.30 9.18
C TYR A 538 11.51 11.71 8.66
N ASN A 539 11.21 12.74 9.43
CA ASN A 539 11.51 14.12 9.09
C ASN A 539 13.03 14.40 9.00
N GLU A 540 13.86 13.65 9.76
CA GLU A 540 15.32 13.79 9.66
C GLU A 540 15.83 13.41 8.26
N TYR A 541 15.25 12.39 7.66
CA TYR A 541 15.52 12.00 6.28
C TYR A 541 14.95 12.98 5.27
N LEU A 542 13.68 13.39 5.46
CA LEU A 542 12.94 14.22 4.51
C LEU A 542 13.42 15.68 4.49
N ILE A 543 13.96 16.17 5.61
CA ILE A 543 14.35 17.57 5.79
C ILE A 543 15.81 17.66 6.24
N ALA A 544 16.08 17.35 7.50
CA ALA A 544 17.40 17.29 8.14
C ALA A 544 17.22 16.98 9.65
N PRO A 545 18.27 16.58 10.39
CA PRO A 545 18.18 16.44 11.84
C PRO A 545 17.73 17.74 12.51
N LYS A 546 16.61 17.69 13.25
CA LYS A 546 15.92 18.85 13.83
C LYS A 546 16.84 19.74 14.68
N ALA A 547 17.69 19.11 15.50
CA ALA A 547 18.62 19.83 16.38
C ALA A 547 19.60 20.76 15.62
N GLN A 548 19.86 20.48 14.33
CA GLN A 548 20.80 21.21 13.48
C GLN A 548 20.10 22.14 12.49
N ALA A 549 18.78 21.99 12.29
CA ALA A 549 18.06 22.60 11.18
C ALA A 549 16.74 23.29 11.58
N ALA A 550 16.60 23.75 12.82
CA ALA A 550 15.37 24.38 13.33
C ALA A 550 14.85 25.53 12.45
N SER A 551 15.75 26.34 11.89
CA SER A 551 15.37 27.41 10.95
C SER A 551 14.81 26.87 9.62
N LEU A 552 15.31 25.73 9.14
CA LEU A 552 14.83 25.10 7.91
C LEU A 552 13.41 24.53 8.09
N TYR A 553 13.13 23.91 9.24
CA TYR A 553 11.78 23.46 9.62
C TYR A 553 10.80 24.66 9.61
N GLN A 554 11.18 25.77 10.21
CA GLN A 554 10.38 26.98 10.21
C GLN A 554 10.16 27.55 8.79
N GLN A 555 11.22 27.65 7.99
CA GLN A 555 11.15 28.19 6.61
C GLN A 555 10.26 27.36 5.69
N ARG A 556 10.18 26.03 5.90
CA ARG A 556 9.36 25.11 5.10
C ARG A 556 7.95 24.89 5.67
N SER A 557 7.66 25.44 6.83
CA SER A 557 6.32 25.35 7.44
C SER A 557 5.43 26.47 6.91
N PRO A 558 4.36 26.16 6.17
CA PRO A 558 3.52 27.21 5.55
C PRO A 558 2.73 28.05 6.57
N ILE A 559 2.73 27.71 7.84
CA ILE A 559 2.10 28.48 8.91
C ILE A 559 2.93 29.71 9.31
N HIS A 560 4.20 29.77 8.98
CA HIS A 560 5.11 30.86 9.29
C HIS A 560 5.35 31.77 8.08
#